data_283136c18730818075420851ee37b3ed
#
_entry.id   283136c18730818075420851ee37b3ed
#
_cell.length_a   1.000
_cell.length_b   1.000
_cell.length_c   1.000
_cell.angle_alpha   90.00
_cell.angle_beta   90.00
_cell.angle_gamma   90.00
#
_symmetry.space_group_name_H-M   'P 1'
#
loop_
_entity.id
_entity.type
_entity.pdbx_description
1 polymer ?
#
loop_
_entity_poly.entity_id
_entity_poly.type
_entity_poly.pdbx_seq_one_letter_code
_entity_poly.pdbx_strand_id
1 'polypeptide(L)'
;MNNGDFQLRPAQPDDFQAVFALIIAHDVAVLGFPDYTEDDLHADWEKPRFDLATDAWVATTAQGRLVGYGEVWWREPHVRISSDFYARPGLGEPLEQAVNAALFARAQTRVQELVAATPAGTAVKIRQFLAHKNEPLVQRLLQANGFSVVRHFWRMEITLSAPPTAPVWPPSITVRTCDPAHDAQAVHAAVEEAFADHWEHTDQSFADWAKANLTRGDFDPTLWFLAVDGEEIAGVALCAPDPNGGWVRNLAVRRRWRRAGLGLALLQHAFQEFYRRGQRSVGLAVDASNLTGATRLYEKAGMVVRAQFDLYEKIVNSA
;
A
#
# COMPACT_ATOMS: atom_id res chain seq x y z
N MET A 1 9.26 -29.45 -17.40
CA MET A 1 10.32 -28.80 -16.60
C MET A 1 10.32 -29.47 -15.23
N ASN A 2 11.49 -29.90 -14.75
CA ASN A 2 11.56 -30.70 -13.54
C ASN A 2 11.11 -29.92 -12.31
N ASN A 3 10.08 -30.42 -11.62
CA ASN A 3 9.64 -29.96 -10.29
C ASN A 3 10.69 -30.23 -9.19
N GLY A 4 11.97 -30.39 -9.55
CA GLY A 4 13.04 -30.76 -8.62
C GLY A 4 13.78 -29.58 -7.96
N ASP A 5 13.65 -28.37 -8.47
CA ASP A 5 14.44 -27.23 -8.02
C ASP A 5 13.82 -26.50 -6.81
N PHE A 6 12.52 -26.58 -6.61
CA PHE A 6 11.80 -26.05 -5.47
C PHE A 6 10.46 -26.76 -5.24
N GLN A 7 9.89 -26.58 -4.06
CA GLN A 7 8.54 -27.03 -3.70
C GLN A 7 7.74 -25.88 -3.08
N LEU A 8 6.41 -25.85 -3.34
CA LEU A 8 5.48 -24.94 -2.68
C LEU A 8 4.91 -25.59 -1.43
N ARG A 9 4.79 -24.80 -0.36
CA ARG A 9 4.04 -25.14 0.83
C ARG A 9 3.33 -23.91 1.39
N PRO A 10 2.30 -24.06 2.23
CA PRO A 10 1.75 -22.94 3.00
C PRO A 10 2.85 -22.21 3.78
N ALA A 11 2.69 -20.89 3.90
CA ALA A 11 3.54 -20.09 4.77
C ALA A 11 3.25 -20.42 6.25
N GLN A 12 4.23 -20.24 7.10
CA GLN A 12 4.15 -20.47 8.55
C GLN A 12 4.69 -19.21 9.28
N PRO A 13 4.30 -18.98 10.54
CA PRO A 13 4.81 -17.83 11.30
C PRO A 13 6.34 -17.74 11.33
N ASP A 14 7.03 -18.88 11.37
CA ASP A 14 8.49 -18.95 11.37
C ASP A 14 9.14 -18.51 10.05
N ASP A 15 8.36 -18.40 8.97
CA ASP A 15 8.84 -17.90 7.68
C ASP A 15 8.94 -16.36 7.63
N PHE A 16 8.39 -15.65 8.61
CA PHE A 16 8.23 -14.19 8.61
C PHE A 16 9.48 -13.45 8.17
N GLN A 17 10.60 -13.67 8.85
CA GLN A 17 11.86 -12.97 8.56
C GLN A 17 12.43 -13.32 7.18
N ALA A 18 12.25 -14.56 6.72
CA ALA A 18 12.72 -14.99 5.41
C ALA A 18 11.85 -14.41 4.28
N VAL A 19 10.54 -14.28 4.51
CA VAL A 19 9.58 -13.63 3.59
C VAL A 19 9.87 -12.13 3.53
N PHE A 20 10.01 -11.45 4.67
CA PHE A 20 10.37 -10.05 4.71
C PHE A 20 11.67 -9.77 3.95
N ALA A 21 12.74 -10.54 4.23
CA ALA A 21 14.01 -10.40 3.52
C ALA A 21 13.90 -10.67 2.00
N LEU A 22 12.96 -11.52 1.57
CA LEU A 22 12.71 -11.76 0.14
C LEU A 22 12.01 -10.55 -0.49
N ILE A 23 10.98 -9.99 0.15
CA ILE A 23 10.25 -8.82 -0.35
C ILE A 23 11.20 -7.62 -0.47
N ILE A 24 12.01 -7.34 0.56
CA ILE A 24 13.01 -6.27 0.50
C ILE A 24 14.03 -6.49 -0.63
N ALA A 25 14.51 -7.73 -0.82
CA ALA A 25 15.43 -8.02 -1.91
C ALA A 25 14.78 -7.80 -3.29
N HIS A 26 13.49 -8.12 -3.42
CA HIS A 26 12.71 -7.86 -4.61
C HIS A 26 12.53 -6.35 -4.85
N ASP A 27 12.12 -5.59 -3.84
CA ASP A 27 11.97 -4.13 -3.93
C ASP A 27 13.26 -3.46 -4.39
N VAL A 28 14.38 -3.80 -3.76
CA VAL A 28 15.69 -3.24 -4.13
C VAL A 28 16.07 -3.58 -5.57
N ALA A 29 15.76 -4.80 -6.04
CA ALA A 29 16.05 -5.20 -7.42
C ALA A 29 15.15 -4.48 -8.43
N VAL A 30 13.90 -4.22 -8.08
CA VAL A 30 12.87 -3.68 -8.98
C VAL A 30 12.80 -2.16 -8.92
N LEU A 31 12.90 -1.56 -7.72
CA LEU A 31 12.75 -0.13 -7.48
C LEU A 31 14.09 0.59 -7.24
N GLY A 32 15.13 -0.14 -6.78
CA GLY A 32 16.41 0.41 -6.36
C GLY A 32 16.43 0.84 -4.88
N PHE A 33 15.36 0.62 -4.13
CA PHE A 33 15.22 0.93 -2.71
C PHE A 33 14.16 0.02 -2.07
N PRO A 34 14.19 -0.21 -0.74
CA PRO A 34 13.12 -0.92 -0.04
C PRO A 34 11.84 -0.06 0.00
N ASP A 35 10.68 -0.66 -0.26
CA ASP A 35 9.35 0.00 -0.25
C ASP A 35 8.37 -0.65 0.73
N TYR A 36 8.85 -1.54 1.57
CA TYR A 36 8.05 -2.35 2.49
C TYR A 36 8.70 -2.40 3.87
N THR A 37 7.91 -2.51 4.94
CA THR A 37 8.38 -2.57 6.32
C THR A 37 7.98 -3.89 7.01
N GLU A 38 8.63 -4.22 8.13
CA GLU A 38 8.17 -5.36 8.97
C GLU A 38 6.75 -5.14 9.47
N ASP A 39 6.39 -3.89 9.84
CA ASP A 39 5.03 -3.55 10.26
C ASP A 39 3.99 -3.72 9.14
N ASP A 40 4.37 -3.54 7.87
CA ASP A 40 3.49 -3.83 6.74
C ASP A 40 3.25 -5.35 6.62
N LEU A 41 4.29 -6.17 6.72
CA LEU A 41 4.14 -7.63 6.68
C LEU A 41 3.33 -8.15 7.88
N HIS A 42 3.55 -7.62 9.09
CA HIS A 42 2.71 -7.94 10.25
C HIS A 42 1.25 -7.57 9.99
N ALA A 43 0.99 -6.36 9.51
CA ALA A 43 -0.36 -5.91 9.18
C ALA A 43 -1.01 -6.76 8.08
N ASP A 44 -0.24 -7.22 7.10
CA ASP A 44 -0.71 -8.09 6.03
C ASP A 44 -1.08 -9.48 6.54
N TRP A 45 -0.27 -10.08 7.39
CA TRP A 45 -0.54 -11.40 7.98
C TRP A 45 -1.63 -11.38 9.06
N GLU A 46 -1.94 -10.20 9.62
CA GLU A 46 -3.00 -10.00 10.61
C GLU A 46 -4.31 -9.43 10.01
N LYS A 47 -4.39 -9.32 8.67
CA LYS A 47 -5.63 -8.89 7.99
C LYS A 47 -6.82 -9.74 8.43
N PRO A 48 -8.00 -9.15 8.60
CA PRO A 48 -9.20 -9.91 8.89
C PRO A 48 -9.41 -11.02 7.87
N ARG A 49 -9.62 -12.27 8.35
CA ARG A 49 -9.86 -13.47 7.53
C ARG A 49 -8.67 -13.96 6.69
N PHE A 50 -7.50 -13.40 6.86
CA PHE A 50 -6.29 -13.93 6.26
C PHE A 50 -5.77 -15.10 7.09
N ASP A 51 -5.53 -16.23 6.44
CA ASP A 51 -5.00 -17.44 7.07
C ASP A 51 -3.76 -17.90 6.30
N LEU A 52 -2.59 -17.87 6.96
CA LEU A 52 -1.31 -18.30 6.37
C LEU A 52 -1.37 -19.71 5.77
N ALA A 53 -2.19 -20.60 6.34
CA ALA A 53 -2.29 -21.98 5.85
C ALA A 53 -3.00 -22.10 4.49
N THR A 54 -3.88 -21.15 4.18
CA THR A 54 -4.72 -21.19 2.97
C THR A 54 -4.46 -20.07 1.99
N ASP A 55 -3.99 -18.92 2.47
CA ASP A 55 -3.92 -17.66 1.72
C ASP A 55 -2.49 -17.21 1.39
N ALA A 56 -1.47 -17.87 1.95
CA ALA A 56 -0.07 -17.55 1.68
C ALA A 56 0.78 -18.80 1.43
N TRP A 57 1.77 -18.68 0.55
CA TRP A 57 2.66 -19.79 0.17
C TRP A 57 4.09 -19.31 0.03
N VAL A 58 5.01 -20.20 0.38
CA VAL A 58 6.44 -20.06 0.13
C VAL A 58 6.93 -21.13 -0.84
N ALA A 59 7.85 -20.73 -1.71
CA ALA A 59 8.64 -21.65 -2.55
C ALA A 59 10.01 -21.86 -1.89
N THR A 60 10.37 -23.10 -1.62
CA THR A 60 11.63 -23.45 -0.98
C THR A 60 12.42 -24.47 -1.79
N THR A 61 13.75 -24.28 -1.87
CA THR A 61 14.64 -25.29 -2.46
C THR A 61 14.78 -26.52 -1.54
N ALA A 62 15.35 -27.61 -2.05
CA ALA A 62 15.64 -28.80 -1.26
C ALA A 62 16.56 -28.54 -0.05
N GLN A 63 17.35 -27.47 -0.08
CA GLN A 63 18.20 -27.04 1.03
C GLN A 63 17.48 -26.08 2.01
N GLY A 64 16.17 -25.88 1.86
CA GLY A 64 15.34 -25.03 2.71
C GLY A 64 15.46 -23.53 2.44
N ARG A 65 16.16 -23.08 1.38
CA ARG A 65 16.25 -21.67 1.02
C ARG A 65 14.93 -21.21 0.43
N LEU A 66 14.37 -20.12 0.96
CA LEU A 66 13.16 -19.48 0.45
C LEU A 66 13.51 -18.71 -0.84
N VAL A 67 12.84 -19.08 -1.93
CA VAL A 67 13.06 -18.54 -3.28
C VAL A 67 11.82 -17.87 -3.88
N GLY A 68 10.67 -17.93 -3.20
CA GLY A 68 9.46 -17.22 -3.59
C GLY A 68 8.46 -17.14 -2.46
N TYR A 69 7.58 -16.14 -2.53
CA TYR A 69 6.45 -15.90 -1.64
C TYR A 69 5.26 -15.44 -2.47
N GLY A 70 4.06 -15.82 -2.09
CA GLY A 70 2.84 -15.33 -2.68
C GLY A 70 1.68 -15.38 -1.71
N GLU A 71 0.76 -14.45 -1.85
CA GLU A 71 -0.44 -14.35 -1.04
C GLU A 71 -1.66 -13.96 -1.86
N VAL A 72 -2.84 -14.27 -1.31
CA VAL A 72 -4.15 -13.84 -1.83
C VAL A 72 -4.95 -13.32 -0.65
N TRP A 73 -5.52 -12.15 -0.77
CA TRP A 73 -6.41 -11.61 0.24
C TRP A 73 -7.64 -10.94 -0.40
N TRP A 74 -8.74 -10.84 0.35
CA TRP A 74 -9.99 -10.26 -0.13
C TRP A 74 -10.70 -9.45 0.96
N ARG A 75 -11.62 -8.59 0.51
CA ARG A 75 -12.55 -7.88 1.40
C ARG A 75 -13.97 -8.28 1.05
N GLU A 76 -14.83 -8.38 2.08
CA GLU A 76 -16.25 -8.51 1.82
C GLU A 76 -16.84 -7.22 1.23
N PRO A 77 -17.81 -7.37 0.34
CA PRO A 77 -18.50 -8.62 -0.12
C PRO A 77 -17.78 -9.33 -1.28
N HIS A 78 -16.58 -9.83 -1.14
CA HIS A 78 -15.78 -10.62 -2.11
C HIS A 78 -15.69 -10.06 -3.55
N VAL A 79 -15.92 -8.77 -3.72
CA VAL A 79 -15.89 -8.14 -5.05
C VAL A 79 -14.48 -7.78 -5.51
N ARG A 80 -13.51 -7.79 -4.59
CA ARG A 80 -12.09 -7.52 -4.87
C ARG A 80 -11.21 -8.54 -4.18
N ILE A 81 -10.37 -9.19 -4.97
CA ILE A 81 -9.34 -10.12 -4.52
C ILE A 81 -8.01 -9.56 -4.97
N SER A 82 -7.08 -9.35 -4.06
CA SER A 82 -5.69 -8.99 -4.34
C SER A 82 -4.83 -10.24 -4.33
N SER A 83 -3.86 -10.31 -5.23
CA SER A 83 -2.92 -11.40 -5.36
C SER A 83 -1.54 -10.81 -5.58
N ASP A 84 -0.63 -11.06 -4.66
CA ASP A 84 0.75 -10.60 -4.74
C ASP A 84 1.69 -11.80 -4.69
N PHE A 85 2.73 -11.80 -5.51
CA PHE A 85 3.74 -12.85 -5.51
C PHE A 85 5.09 -12.35 -5.99
N TYR A 86 6.14 -12.88 -5.39
CA TYR A 86 7.51 -12.45 -5.55
C TYR A 86 8.44 -13.66 -5.72
N ALA A 87 9.24 -13.69 -6.77
CA ALA A 87 10.39 -14.58 -6.87
C ALA A 87 11.64 -13.86 -6.34
N ARG A 88 12.52 -14.59 -5.68
CA ARG A 88 13.80 -14.03 -5.22
C ARG A 88 14.63 -13.58 -6.41
N PRO A 89 15.17 -12.36 -6.42
CA PRO A 89 16.04 -11.89 -7.48
C PRO A 89 17.35 -12.70 -7.56
N GLY A 90 17.88 -12.83 -8.79
CA GLY A 90 19.17 -13.47 -9.01
C GLY A 90 19.15 -15.00 -9.01
N LEU A 91 17.99 -15.63 -9.14
CA LEU A 91 17.87 -17.08 -9.33
C LEU A 91 18.26 -17.53 -10.74
N GLY A 92 18.36 -16.57 -11.68
CA GLY A 92 18.43 -16.83 -13.13
C GLY A 92 17.04 -16.97 -13.74
N GLU A 93 16.88 -16.44 -14.95
CA GLU A 93 15.57 -16.27 -15.61
C GLU A 93 14.72 -17.56 -15.65
N PRO A 94 15.26 -18.76 -15.97
CA PRO A 94 14.44 -19.98 -16.02
C PRO A 94 13.81 -20.34 -14.66
N LEU A 95 14.57 -20.20 -13.58
CA LEU A 95 14.07 -20.54 -12.23
C LEU A 95 13.13 -19.45 -11.71
N GLU A 96 13.45 -18.20 -11.92
CA GLU A 96 12.57 -17.05 -11.59
C GLU A 96 11.21 -17.16 -12.28
N GLN A 97 11.22 -17.49 -13.58
CA GLN A 97 10.00 -17.73 -14.35
C GLN A 97 9.20 -18.93 -13.81
N ALA A 98 9.87 -20.03 -13.47
CA ALA A 98 9.22 -21.21 -12.90
C ALA A 98 8.59 -20.93 -11.53
N VAL A 99 9.28 -20.19 -10.65
CA VAL A 99 8.77 -19.80 -9.33
C VAL A 99 7.55 -18.88 -9.48
N ASN A 100 7.64 -17.82 -10.29
CA ASN A 100 6.52 -16.92 -10.54
C ASN A 100 5.31 -17.65 -11.13
N ALA A 101 5.52 -18.55 -12.10
CA ALA A 101 4.44 -19.34 -12.71
C ALA A 101 3.77 -20.28 -11.69
N ALA A 102 4.54 -20.91 -10.81
CA ALA A 102 4.01 -21.80 -9.77
C ALA A 102 3.21 -21.05 -8.71
N LEU A 103 3.73 -19.91 -8.23
CA LEU A 103 3.03 -19.04 -7.29
C LEU A 103 1.74 -18.47 -7.88
N PHE A 104 1.81 -17.97 -9.11
CA PHE A 104 0.62 -17.52 -9.85
C PHE A 104 -0.43 -18.61 -9.98
N ALA A 105 -0.04 -19.83 -10.40
CA ALA A 105 -0.97 -20.94 -10.53
C ALA A 105 -1.65 -21.29 -9.19
N ARG A 106 -0.89 -21.27 -8.09
CA ARG A 106 -1.44 -21.52 -6.75
C ARG A 106 -2.40 -20.40 -6.31
N ALA A 107 -2.03 -19.13 -6.55
CA ALA A 107 -2.88 -17.98 -6.29
C ALA A 107 -4.19 -18.07 -7.11
N GLN A 108 -4.13 -18.43 -8.40
CA GLN A 108 -5.31 -18.61 -9.24
C GLN A 108 -6.24 -19.72 -8.72
N THR A 109 -5.69 -20.82 -8.18
CA THR A 109 -6.51 -21.87 -7.53
C THR A 109 -7.26 -21.28 -6.34
N ARG A 110 -6.58 -20.52 -5.47
CA ARG A 110 -7.23 -19.89 -4.33
C ARG A 110 -8.29 -18.86 -4.73
N VAL A 111 -7.98 -18.07 -5.73
CA VAL A 111 -8.94 -17.10 -6.30
C VAL A 111 -10.21 -17.83 -6.80
N GLN A 112 -10.06 -18.97 -7.48
CA GLN A 112 -11.22 -19.75 -7.95
C GLN A 112 -12.08 -20.28 -6.79
N GLU A 113 -11.46 -20.75 -5.68
CA GLU A 113 -12.17 -21.16 -4.47
C GLU A 113 -12.98 -19.99 -3.89
N LEU A 114 -12.40 -18.79 -3.81
CA LEU A 114 -13.05 -17.59 -3.31
C LEU A 114 -14.18 -17.11 -4.23
N VAL A 115 -13.97 -17.14 -5.55
CA VAL A 115 -15.00 -16.79 -6.53
C VAL A 115 -16.18 -17.77 -6.45
N ALA A 116 -15.91 -19.07 -6.30
CA ALA A 116 -16.96 -20.07 -6.15
C ALA A 116 -17.79 -19.90 -4.87
N ALA A 117 -17.21 -19.29 -3.82
CA ALA A 117 -17.94 -18.97 -2.58
C ALA A 117 -18.73 -17.65 -2.66
N THR A 118 -18.61 -16.90 -3.75
CA THR A 118 -19.31 -15.63 -3.97
C THR A 118 -20.70 -15.90 -4.59
N PRO A 119 -21.73 -15.10 -4.26
CA PRO A 119 -23.06 -15.27 -4.86
C PRO A 119 -23.02 -15.28 -6.39
N ALA A 120 -23.79 -16.18 -7.01
CA ALA A 120 -23.81 -16.36 -8.46
C ALA A 120 -24.11 -15.04 -9.20
N GLY A 121 -23.44 -14.82 -10.32
CA GLY A 121 -23.58 -13.61 -11.13
C GLY A 121 -22.83 -12.39 -10.60
N THR A 122 -22.05 -12.51 -9.50
CA THR A 122 -21.24 -11.40 -8.98
C THR A 122 -19.98 -11.22 -9.82
N ALA A 123 -19.72 -9.99 -10.27
CA ALA A 123 -18.46 -9.63 -10.91
C ALA A 123 -17.37 -9.46 -9.85
N VAL A 124 -16.36 -10.31 -9.87
CA VAL A 124 -15.21 -10.28 -8.96
C VAL A 124 -13.99 -9.71 -9.69
N LYS A 125 -13.37 -8.70 -9.10
CA LYS A 125 -12.14 -8.06 -9.61
C LYS A 125 -10.92 -8.68 -8.95
N ILE A 126 -10.05 -9.27 -9.76
CA ILE A 126 -8.78 -9.83 -9.31
C ILE A 126 -7.70 -8.83 -9.66
N ARG A 127 -6.86 -8.45 -8.70
CA ARG A 127 -5.91 -7.36 -8.80
C ARG A 127 -4.51 -7.74 -8.39
N GLN A 128 -3.53 -7.14 -9.08
CA GLN A 128 -2.13 -7.18 -8.69
C GLN A 128 -1.45 -5.86 -9.04
N PHE A 129 -0.62 -5.36 -8.13
CA PHE A 129 0.27 -4.24 -8.38
C PHE A 129 1.62 -4.73 -8.87
N LEU A 130 2.17 -4.06 -9.88
CA LEU A 130 3.53 -4.28 -10.35
C LEU A 130 4.27 -2.96 -10.54
N ALA A 131 5.56 -2.95 -10.28
CA ALA A 131 6.41 -1.82 -10.65
C ALA A 131 6.46 -1.66 -12.18
N HIS A 132 6.16 -0.46 -12.64
CA HIS A 132 6.02 -0.15 -14.06
C HIS A 132 7.30 -0.49 -14.84
N LYS A 133 7.18 -1.37 -15.86
CA LYS A 133 8.26 -1.82 -16.74
C LYS A 133 9.43 -2.58 -16.10
N ASN A 134 9.45 -2.76 -14.78
CA ASN A 134 10.58 -3.37 -14.08
C ASN A 134 10.39 -4.86 -13.80
N GLU A 135 9.19 -5.41 -14.06
CA GLU A 135 8.83 -6.81 -13.84
C GLU A 135 8.31 -7.50 -15.12
N PRO A 136 9.12 -7.58 -16.18
CA PRO A 136 8.63 -8.03 -17.48
C PRO A 136 8.18 -9.51 -17.51
N LEU A 137 8.73 -10.36 -16.63
CA LEU A 137 8.30 -11.77 -16.53
C LEU A 137 6.87 -11.85 -15.98
N VAL A 138 6.59 -11.15 -14.90
CA VAL A 138 5.28 -11.13 -14.26
C VAL A 138 4.25 -10.40 -15.13
N GLN A 139 4.63 -9.30 -15.78
CA GLN A 139 3.77 -8.59 -16.74
C GLN A 139 3.28 -9.51 -17.86
N ARG A 140 4.20 -10.27 -18.50
CA ARG A 140 3.83 -11.22 -19.55
C ARG A 140 2.92 -12.34 -19.01
N LEU A 141 3.19 -12.82 -17.80
CA LEU A 141 2.38 -13.86 -17.15
C LEU A 141 0.95 -13.36 -16.90
N LEU A 142 0.77 -12.16 -16.36
CA LEU A 142 -0.55 -11.57 -16.12
C LEU A 142 -1.30 -11.32 -17.43
N GLN A 143 -0.65 -10.73 -18.43
CA GLN A 143 -1.26 -10.43 -19.74
C GLN A 143 -1.70 -11.72 -20.46
N ALA A 144 -0.87 -12.77 -20.44
CA ALA A 144 -1.21 -14.07 -21.02
C ALA A 144 -2.42 -14.74 -20.32
N ASN A 145 -2.73 -14.33 -19.08
CA ASN A 145 -3.88 -14.83 -18.31
C ASN A 145 -5.06 -13.84 -18.27
N GLY A 146 -5.08 -12.84 -19.15
CA GLY A 146 -6.24 -11.96 -19.36
C GLY A 146 -6.32 -10.79 -18.39
N PHE A 147 -5.24 -10.47 -17.69
CA PHE A 147 -5.14 -9.23 -16.92
C PHE A 147 -4.75 -8.06 -17.83
N SER A 148 -5.27 -6.89 -17.52
CA SER A 148 -4.93 -5.63 -18.21
C SER A 148 -4.69 -4.51 -17.19
N VAL A 149 -3.86 -3.53 -17.55
CA VAL A 149 -3.63 -2.35 -16.71
C VAL A 149 -4.89 -1.48 -16.71
N VAL A 150 -5.39 -1.19 -15.53
CA VAL A 150 -6.59 -0.35 -15.33
C VAL A 150 -6.27 0.99 -14.66
N ARG A 151 -5.15 1.09 -13.95
CA ARG A 151 -4.76 2.29 -13.23
C ARG A 151 -3.26 2.36 -13.04
N HIS A 152 -2.76 3.59 -12.81
CA HIS A 152 -1.38 3.87 -12.45
C HIS A 152 -1.35 4.58 -11.10
N PHE A 153 -0.36 4.22 -10.27
CA PHE A 153 -0.09 4.88 -8.99
C PHE A 153 1.35 5.36 -8.99
N TRP A 154 1.59 6.51 -8.40
CA TRP A 154 2.92 7.07 -8.24
C TRP A 154 3.34 7.06 -6.78
N ARG A 155 4.54 6.58 -6.52
CA ARG A 155 5.29 6.96 -5.33
C ARG A 155 5.95 8.29 -5.65
N MET A 156 5.55 9.33 -4.91
CA MET A 156 6.17 10.65 -5.00
C MET A 156 7.02 10.90 -3.77
N GLU A 157 8.15 11.59 -3.95
CA GLU A 157 9.13 11.80 -2.89
C GLU A 157 9.73 13.19 -2.98
N ILE A 158 10.07 13.78 -1.82
CA ILE A 158 10.88 14.99 -1.70
C ILE A 158 12.16 14.69 -0.92
N THR A 159 13.29 15.22 -1.39
CA THR A 159 14.55 15.26 -0.64
C THR A 159 14.68 16.59 0.09
N LEU A 160 14.81 16.53 1.40
CA LEU A 160 14.90 17.68 2.30
C LEU A 160 16.38 18.04 2.57
N SER A 161 17.04 18.66 1.60
CA SER A 161 18.45 19.08 1.71
C SER A 161 18.66 20.34 2.58
N ALA A 162 17.59 21.10 2.79
CA ALA A 162 17.55 22.31 3.63
C ALA A 162 16.23 22.34 4.41
N PRO A 163 16.10 23.21 5.46
CA PRO A 163 14.83 23.36 6.16
C PRO A 163 13.67 23.64 5.18
N PRO A 164 12.58 22.87 5.25
CA PRO A 164 11.44 23.04 4.33
C PRO A 164 10.76 24.40 4.51
N THR A 165 10.07 24.84 3.46
CA THR A 165 9.24 26.06 3.49
C THR A 165 8.22 25.97 4.62
N ALA A 166 8.09 27.06 5.40
CA ALA A 166 7.12 27.14 6.47
C ALA A 166 5.68 27.09 5.90
N PRO A 167 4.77 26.35 6.55
CA PRO A 167 3.39 26.32 6.13
C PRO A 167 2.70 27.67 6.32
N VAL A 168 1.86 28.05 5.34
CA VAL A 168 0.98 29.21 5.47
C VAL A 168 -0.43 28.69 5.76
N TRP A 169 -0.86 28.85 7.00
CA TRP A 169 -2.18 28.41 7.45
C TRP A 169 -3.28 29.41 7.11
N PRO A 170 -4.48 28.96 6.73
CA PRO A 170 -5.67 29.81 6.67
C PRO A 170 -5.94 30.45 8.06
N PRO A 171 -6.48 31.68 8.13
CA PRO A 171 -6.53 32.46 9.38
C PRO A 171 -7.25 31.81 10.56
N SER A 172 -8.26 30.96 10.32
CA SER A 172 -9.01 30.28 11.38
C SER A 172 -8.41 28.93 11.80
N ILE A 173 -7.37 28.47 11.10
CA ILE A 173 -6.82 27.13 11.30
C ILE A 173 -5.70 27.14 12.32
N THR A 174 -5.81 26.27 13.30
CA THR A 174 -4.70 25.87 14.17
C THR A 174 -4.28 24.46 13.89
N VAL A 175 -3.03 24.10 14.18
CA VAL A 175 -2.51 22.74 13.99
C VAL A 175 -2.06 22.16 15.32
N ARG A 176 -2.39 20.89 15.54
CA ARG A 176 -1.93 20.12 16.70
C ARG A 176 -1.70 18.65 16.32
N THR A 177 -1.04 17.91 17.17
CA THR A 177 -0.92 16.46 17.06
C THR A 177 -2.21 15.76 17.51
N CYS A 178 -2.37 14.52 17.09
CA CYS A 178 -3.52 13.67 17.43
C CYS A 178 -3.42 13.20 18.89
N ASP A 179 -4.53 13.27 19.62
CA ASP A 179 -4.77 12.49 20.83
C ASP A 179 -5.70 11.33 20.48
N PRO A 180 -5.17 10.08 20.32
CA PRO A 180 -5.97 8.96 19.85
C PRO A 180 -7.20 8.66 20.72
N ALA A 181 -7.11 8.93 22.02
CA ALA A 181 -8.23 8.67 22.94
C ALA A 181 -9.45 9.57 22.68
N HIS A 182 -9.21 10.77 22.18
CA HIS A 182 -10.25 11.78 21.95
C HIS A 182 -10.54 12.01 20.46
N ASP A 183 -9.52 11.87 19.59
CA ASP A 183 -9.61 12.31 18.20
C ASP A 183 -9.92 11.18 17.20
N ALA A 184 -9.68 9.91 17.56
CA ALA A 184 -9.67 8.80 16.59
C ALA A 184 -10.94 8.72 15.73
N GLN A 185 -12.14 8.87 16.33
CA GLN A 185 -13.40 8.84 15.57
C GLN A 185 -13.56 10.04 14.64
N ALA A 186 -13.16 11.23 15.08
CA ALA A 186 -13.24 12.44 14.26
C ALA A 186 -12.21 12.42 13.11
N VAL A 187 -11.02 11.87 13.35
CA VAL A 187 -9.99 11.62 12.31
C VAL A 187 -10.52 10.65 11.28
N HIS A 188 -11.08 9.49 11.70
CA HIS A 188 -11.70 8.53 10.79
C HIS A 188 -12.78 9.19 9.92
N ALA A 189 -13.72 9.93 10.55
CA ALA A 189 -14.78 10.61 9.80
C ALA A 189 -14.24 11.64 8.79
N ALA A 190 -13.18 12.38 9.16
CA ALA A 190 -12.53 13.34 8.26
C ALA A 190 -11.84 12.66 7.06
N VAL A 191 -11.20 11.50 7.29
CA VAL A 191 -10.59 10.69 6.22
C VAL A 191 -11.67 10.14 5.30
N GLU A 192 -12.70 9.48 5.83
CA GLU A 192 -13.81 8.92 5.04
C GLU A 192 -14.48 9.99 4.15
N GLU A 193 -14.82 11.16 4.73
CA GLU A 193 -15.39 12.28 3.94
C GLU A 193 -14.45 12.75 2.83
N ALA A 194 -13.16 12.87 3.13
CA ALA A 194 -12.19 13.38 2.16
C ALA A 194 -11.92 12.39 1.02
N PHE A 195 -11.99 11.10 1.29
CA PHE A 195 -11.71 10.04 0.31
C PHE A 195 -12.96 9.48 -0.37
N ALA A 196 -14.17 9.89 0.03
CA ALA A 196 -15.43 9.42 -0.56
C ALA A 196 -15.54 9.60 -2.09
N ASP A 197 -14.82 10.59 -2.65
CA ASP A 197 -14.79 10.84 -4.10
C ASP A 197 -13.65 10.07 -4.82
N HIS A 198 -12.86 9.25 -4.12
CA HIS A 198 -11.77 8.50 -4.71
C HIS A 198 -12.30 7.30 -5.51
N TRP A 199 -11.52 6.90 -6.50
CA TRP A 199 -11.86 5.76 -7.35
C TRP A 199 -12.10 4.50 -6.52
N GLU A 200 -13.28 3.91 -6.68
CA GLU A 200 -13.74 2.72 -5.97
C GLU A 200 -13.58 2.79 -4.43
N HIS A 201 -13.75 3.98 -3.87
CA HIS A 201 -13.82 4.12 -2.42
C HIS A 201 -14.89 3.17 -1.84
N THR A 202 -14.57 2.56 -0.73
CA THR A 202 -15.48 1.73 0.05
C THR A 202 -15.36 2.18 1.49
N ASP A 203 -16.46 2.55 2.09
CA ASP A 203 -16.51 2.97 3.49
C ASP A 203 -15.92 1.89 4.40
N GLN A 204 -15.04 2.29 5.28
CA GLN A 204 -14.46 1.42 6.28
C GLN A 204 -15.11 1.65 7.63
N SER A 205 -15.47 0.58 8.36
CA SER A 205 -15.95 0.74 9.72
C SER A 205 -14.87 1.36 10.61
N PHE A 206 -15.29 2.14 11.63
CA PHE A 206 -14.31 2.69 12.59
C PHE A 206 -13.48 1.60 13.26
N ALA A 207 -14.09 0.45 13.58
CA ALA A 207 -13.38 -0.66 14.21
C ALA A 207 -12.26 -1.22 13.33
N ASP A 208 -12.54 -1.43 12.04
CA ASP A 208 -11.54 -1.94 11.08
C ASP A 208 -10.46 -0.89 10.81
N TRP A 209 -10.88 0.39 10.67
CA TRP A 209 -9.94 1.49 10.48
C TRP A 209 -9.03 1.67 11.70
N ALA A 210 -9.58 1.63 12.91
CA ALA A 210 -8.81 1.76 14.15
C ALA A 210 -7.82 0.60 14.30
N LYS A 211 -8.24 -0.64 14.02
CA LYS A 211 -7.35 -1.79 13.99
C LYS A 211 -6.23 -1.60 12.98
N ALA A 212 -6.55 -1.17 11.75
CA ALA A 212 -5.56 -1.02 10.68
C ALA A 212 -4.57 0.13 10.88
N ASN A 213 -4.88 1.12 11.73
CA ASN A 213 -4.08 2.34 11.87
C ASN A 213 -3.54 2.57 13.27
N LEU A 214 -4.29 2.26 14.34
CA LEU A 214 -3.91 2.61 15.71
C LEU A 214 -3.17 1.47 16.44
N THR A 215 -3.24 0.23 15.93
CA THR A 215 -2.56 -0.92 16.55
C THR A 215 -1.26 -1.31 15.84
N ARG A 216 -0.87 -0.59 14.81
CA ARG A 216 0.39 -0.83 14.08
C ARG A 216 1.59 -0.53 14.97
N GLY A 217 2.67 -1.30 14.83
CA GLY A 217 3.92 -1.08 15.56
C GLY A 217 4.58 0.28 15.25
N ASP A 218 4.38 0.79 14.02
CA ASP A 218 4.90 2.09 13.57
C ASP A 218 3.94 3.27 13.85
N PHE A 219 2.84 3.08 14.59
CA PHE A 219 1.92 4.15 14.94
C PHE A 219 2.56 5.13 15.92
N ASP A 220 2.69 6.39 15.48
CA ASP A 220 3.17 7.50 16.30
C ASP A 220 2.16 8.65 16.21
N PRO A 221 1.34 8.91 17.26
CA PRO A 221 0.35 9.99 17.26
C PRO A 221 0.97 11.37 17.15
N THR A 222 2.25 11.54 17.45
CA THR A 222 2.98 12.80 17.29
C THR A 222 3.38 13.09 15.83
N LEU A 223 3.20 12.11 14.94
CA LEU A 223 3.30 12.26 13.48
C LEU A 223 1.92 12.40 12.80
N TRP A 224 0.84 12.43 13.58
CA TRP A 224 -0.50 12.67 13.05
C TRP A 224 -0.90 14.12 13.32
N PHE A 225 -0.97 14.94 12.28
CA PHE A 225 -1.23 16.37 12.36
C PHE A 225 -2.68 16.66 12.02
N LEU A 226 -3.37 17.34 12.91
CA LEU A 226 -4.77 17.73 12.77
C LEU A 226 -4.83 19.26 12.57
N ALA A 227 -5.36 19.68 11.43
CA ALA A 227 -5.70 21.07 11.19
C ALA A 227 -7.14 21.30 11.67
N VAL A 228 -7.33 22.20 12.64
CA VAL A 228 -8.61 22.42 13.33
C VAL A 228 -9.11 23.83 13.09
N ASP A 229 -10.41 23.97 12.84
CA ASP A 229 -11.16 25.22 12.73
C ASP A 229 -12.19 25.26 13.88
N GLY A 230 -11.85 25.96 14.96
CA GLY A 230 -12.58 25.85 16.22
C GLY A 230 -12.45 24.44 16.82
N GLU A 231 -13.56 23.72 16.92
CA GLU A 231 -13.59 22.31 17.41
C GLU A 231 -13.61 21.28 16.28
N GLU A 232 -13.76 21.71 15.03
CA GLU A 232 -13.90 20.80 13.88
C GLU A 232 -12.53 20.47 13.26
N ILE A 233 -12.27 19.20 13.00
CA ILE A 233 -11.13 18.78 12.16
C ILE A 233 -11.42 19.18 10.72
N ALA A 234 -10.64 20.12 10.20
CA ALA A 234 -10.71 20.62 8.82
C ALA A 234 -9.91 19.74 7.85
N GLY A 235 -8.82 19.14 8.33
CA GLY A 235 -7.99 18.23 7.56
C GLY A 235 -6.94 17.56 8.43
N VAL A 236 -6.34 16.50 7.89
CA VAL A 236 -5.34 15.70 8.59
C VAL A 236 -4.18 15.34 7.67
N ALA A 237 -2.98 15.19 8.26
CA ALA A 237 -1.86 14.49 7.67
C ALA A 237 -1.44 13.36 8.61
N LEU A 238 -1.75 12.13 8.24
CA LEU A 238 -1.43 10.93 9.01
C LEU A 238 -0.14 10.36 8.48
N CYS A 239 0.94 10.47 9.25
CA CYS A 239 2.28 10.12 8.83
C CYS A 239 2.83 8.95 9.66
N ALA A 240 3.85 8.29 9.12
CA ALA A 240 4.56 7.18 9.74
C ALA A 240 6.04 7.21 9.35
N PRO A 241 6.91 6.48 10.05
CA PRO A 241 8.24 6.15 9.55
C PRO A 241 8.18 5.35 8.23
N ASP A 242 9.24 5.45 7.43
CA ASP A 242 9.45 4.71 6.18
C ASP A 242 10.93 4.29 6.12
N PRO A 243 11.31 3.17 5.50
CA PRO A 243 12.70 2.76 5.39
C PRO A 243 13.61 3.81 4.77
N ASN A 244 13.04 4.68 3.93
CA ASN A 244 13.77 5.76 3.25
C ASN A 244 13.62 7.12 3.94
N GLY A 245 12.88 7.21 5.05
CA GLY A 245 12.67 8.47 5.79
C GLY A 245 11.29 8.59 6.42
N GLY A 246 10.45 9.50 5.93
CA GLY A 246 9.08 9.69 6.37
C GLY A 246 8.05 9.31 5.29
N TRP A 247 6.87 8.91 5.73
CA TRP A 247 5.76 8.55 4.86
C TRP A 247 4.47 9.30 5.24
N VAL A 248 3.82 9.93 4.27
CA VAL A 248 2.49 10.52 4.44
C VAL A 248 1.46 9.49 3.95
N ARG A 249 0.86 8.74 4.88
CA ARG A 249 -0.13 7.70 4.56
C ARG A 249 -1.43 8.30 4.05
N ASN A 250 -1.94 9.33 4.77
CA ASN A 250 -3.16 10.02 4.38
C ASN A 250 -2.95 11.53 4.50
N LEU A 251 -3.19 12.25 3.41
CA LEU A 251 -3.36 13.69 3.41
C LEU A 251 -4.82 13.98 3.02
N ALA A 252 -5.62 14.38 3.98
CA ALA A 252 -7.05 14.56 3.81
C ALA A 252 -7.48 15.98 4.17
N VAL A 253 -8.27 16.61 3.30
CA VAL A 253 -8.92 17.90 3.55
C VAL A 253 -10.41 17.73 3.31
N ARG A 254 -11.23 17.98 4.32
CA ARG A 254 -12.68 17.89 4.22
C ARG A 254 -13.22 18.91 3.23
N ARG A 255 -14.32 18.61 2.56
CA ARG A 255 -14.86 19.36 1.42
C ARG A 255 -15.00 20.86 1.68
N ARG A 256 -15.49 21.26 2.85
CA ARG A 256 -15.71 22.67 3.27
C ARG A 256 -14.43 23.51 3.23
N TRP A 257 -13.26 22.91 3.55
CA TRP A 257 -11.96 23.60 3.65
C TRP A 257 -11.04 23.41 2.46
N ARG A 258 -11.52 22.75 1.40
CA ARG A 258 -10.74 22.58 0.15
C ARG A 258 -10.49 23.92 -0.53
N ARG A 259 -9.44 23.97 -1.35
CA ARG A 259 -9.02 25.13 -2.15
C ARG A 259 -8.56 26.36 -1.36
N ALA A 260 -8.39 26.25 -0.05
CA ALA A 260 -7.85 27.29 0.84
C ALA A 260 -6.35 27.13 1.13
N GLY A 261 -5.64 26.22 0.45
CA GLY A 261 -4.21 25.96 0.70
C GLY A 261 -3.92 24.99 1.84
N LEU A 262 -4.96 24.51 2.56
CA LEU A 262 -4.80 23.68 3.75
C LEU A 262 -4.01 22.37 3.51
N GLY A 263 -4.23 21.69 2.38
CA GLY A 263 -3.49 20.47 2.06
C GLY A 263 -1.98 20.73 1.88
N LEU A 264 -1.61 21.86 1.26
CA LEU A 264 -0.21 22.23 1.12
C LEU A 264 0.41 22.58 2.49
N ALA A 265 -0.32 23.31 3.33
CA ALA A 265 0.15 23.68 4.67
C ALA A 265 0.38 22.43 5.55
N LEU A 266 -0.57 21.47 5.55
CA LEU A 266 -0.42 20.19 6.25
C LEU A 266 0.81 19.40 5.77
N LEU A 267 1.01 19.33 4.45
CA LEU A 267 2.15 18.61 3.88
C LEU A 267 3.48 19.28 4.23
N GLN A 268 3.56 20.61 4.14
CA GLN A 268 4.75 21.37 4.54
C GLN A 268 5.04 21.23 6.04
N HIS A 269 4.00 21.18 6.87
CA HIS A 269 4.14 20.92 8.30
C HIS A 269 4.73 19.53 8.57
N ALA A 270 4.22 18.50 7.89
CA ALA A 270 4.79 17.15 7.96
C ALA A 270 6.27 17.13 7.55
N PHE A 271 6.63 17.82 6.46
CA PHE A 271 8.03 17.93 6.01
C PHE A 271 8.91 18.58 7.08
N GLN A 272 8.45 19.67 7.74
CA GLN A 272 9.19 20.31 8.82
C GLN A 272 9.43 19.37 9.99
N GLU A 273 8.42 18.63 10.40
CA GLU A 273 8.56 17.69 11.52
C GLU A 273 9.51 16.54 11.18
N PHE A 274 9.41 15.95 9.97
CA PHE A 274 10.36 14.94 9.53
C PHE A 274 11.78 15.49 9.45
N TYR A 275 11.95 16.69 8.91
CA TYR A 275 13.29 17.35 8.88
C TYR A 275 13.85 17.58 10.29
N ARG A 276 13.00 18.04 11.24
CA ARG A 276 13.37 18.24 12.65
C ARG A 276 13.79 16.94 13.32
N ARG A 277 13.17 15.80 12.96
CA ARG A 277 13.54 14.45 13.40
C ARG A 277 14.77 13.88 12.70
N GLY A 278 15.41 14.63 11.83
CA GLY A 278 16.60 14.19 11.11
C GLY A 278 16.32 13.41 9.83
N GLN A 279 15.06 13.23 9.46
CA GLN A 279 14.71 12.60 8.18
C GLN A 279 14.98 13.55 7.01
N ARG A 280 15.50 13.01 5.92
CA ARG A 280 15.90 13.81 4.74
C ARG A 280 15.14 13.42 3.48
N SER A 281 14.21 12.47 3.57
CA SER A 281 13.29 12.10 2.51
C SER A 281 11.88 11.94 3.09
N VAL A 282 10.86 12.33 2.33
CA VAL A 282 9.45 12.09 2.67
C VAL A 282 8.72 11.66 1.41
N GLY A 283 8.03 10.52 1.51
CA GLY A 283 7.26 9.92 0.42
C GLY A 283 5.76 9.88 0.69
N LEU A 284 5.01 9.62 -0.38
CA LEU A 284 3.59 9.27 -0.37
C LEU A 284 3.23 8.49 -1.64
N ALA A 285 2.09 7.80 -1.61
CA ALA A 285 1.50 7.21 -2.80
C ALA A 285 0.28 8.00 -3.27
N VAL A 286 0.09 8.10 -4.61
CA VAL A 286 -1.04 8.80 -5.20
C VAL A 286 -1.51 8.09 -6.47
N ASP A 287 -2.82 8.05 -6.67
CA ASP A 287 -3.42 7.67 -7.95
C ASP A 287 -3.07 8.73 -9.01
N ALA A 288 -2.37 8.32 -10.07
CA ALA A 288 -1.93 9.21 -11.15
C ALA A 288 -3.11 9.87 -11.89
N SER A 289 -4.29 9.24 -11.86
CA SER A 289 -5.52 9.73 -12.47
C SER A 289 -6.44 10.46 -11.48
N ASN A 290 -5.92 10.87 -10.31
CA ASN A 290 -6.71 11.53 -9.27
C ASN A 290 -7.33 12.83 -9.78
N LEU A 291 -8.66 12.93 -9.72
CA LEU A 291 -9.43 14.08 -10.20
C LEU A 291 -9.36 15.29 -9.25
N THR A 292 -8.88 15.12 -8.02
CA THR A 292 -8.84 16.21 -7.01
C THR A 292 -7.69 17.19 -7.23
N GLY A 293 -6.75 16.88 -8.13
CA GLY A 293 -5.56 17.69 -8.38
C GLY A 293 -4.46 17.49 -7.33
N ALA A 294 -4.49 16.37 -6.60
CA ALA A 294 -3.51 16.04 -5.57
C ALA A 294 -2.06 16.01 -6.13
N THR A 295 -1.85 15.48 -7.33
CA THR A 295 -0.53 15.44 -7.98
C THR A 295 0.08 16.83 -8.13
N ARG A 296 -0.72 17.82 -8.57
CA ARG A 296 -0.27 19.22 -8.68
C ARG A 296 0.09 19.84 -7.32
N LEU A 297 -0.63 19.44 -6.27
CA LEU A 297 -0.32 19.89 -4.91
C LEU A 297 1.03 19.34 -4.47
N TYR A 298 1.31 18.06 -4.72
CA TYR A 298 2.57 17.41 -4.38
C TYR A 298 3.75 17.97 -5.18
N GLU A 299 3.58 18.19 -6.48
CA GLU A 299 4.57 18.87 -7.33
C GLU A 299 4.86 20.30 -6.83
N LYS A 300 3.79 21.05 -6.45
CA LYS A 300 3.96 22.39 -5.85
C LYS A 300 4.70 22.36 -4.51
N ALA A 301 4.57 21.28 -3.75
CA ALA A 301 5.31 21.05 -2.51
C ALA A 301 6.78 20.65 -2.75
N GLY A 302 7.19 20.43 -4.02
CA GLY A 302 8.54 20.03 -4.39
C GLY A 302 8.75 18.52 -4.49
N MET A 303 7.70 17.72 -4.45
CA MET A 303 7.78 16.28 -4.64
C MET A 303 7.92 15.92 -6.13
N VAL A 304 8.63 14.84 -6.39
CA VAL A 304 8.80 14.27 -7.74
C VAL A 304 8.39 12.80 -7.76
N VAL A 305 8.02 12.29 -8.93
CA VAL A 305 7.71 10.87 -9.10
C VAL A 305 9.00 10.06 -8.96
N ARG A 306 9.07 9.18 -7.96
CA ARG A 306 10.19 8.29 -7.67
C ARG A 306 10.02 6.91 -8.31
N ALA A 307 8.79 6.40 -8.26
CA ALA A 307 8.41 5.13 -8.89
C ALA A 307 6.96 5.19 -9.36
N GLN A 308 6.64 4.36 -10.36
CA GLN A 308 5.28 4.13 -10.83
C GLN A 308 4.91 2.66 -10.64
N PHE A 309 3.68 2.43 -10.24
CA PHE A 309 3.08 1.11 -10.13
C PHE A 309 1.87 1.02 -11.06
N ASP A 310 1.73 -0.11 -11.72
CA ASP A 310 0.59 -0.43 -12.58
C ASP A 310 -0.33 -1.39 -11.84
N LEU A 311 -1.60 -1.04 -11.75
CA LEU A 311 -2.64 -1.93 -11.26
C LEU A 311 -3.16 -2.77 -12.41
N TYR A 312 -2.84 -4.06 -12.38
CA TYR A 312 -3.41 -5.06 -13.27
C TYR A 312 -4.72 -5.58 -12.68
N GLU A 313 -5.73 -5.70 -13.52
CA GLU A 313 -7.05 -6.21 -13.13
C GLU A 313 -7.57 -7.22 -14.15
N LYS A 314 -8.24 -8.25 -13.64
CA LYS A 314 -9.05 -9.19 -14.40
C LYS A 314 -10.40 -9.32 -13.73
N ILE A 315 -11.48 -9.26 -14.50
CA ILE A 315 -12.84 -9.47 -14.00
C ILE A 315 -13.26 -10.90 -14.33
N VAL A 316 -13.78 -11.60 -13.33
CA VAL A 316 -14.41 -12.91 -13.48
C VAL A 316 -15.80 -12.88 -12.87
N ASN A 317 -16.73 -13.63 -13.45
CA ASN A 317 -18.07 -13.77 -12.88
C ASN A 317 -18.13 -15.08 -12.08
N SER A 318 -18.77 -15.01 -10.90
CA SER A 318 -19.12 -16.22 -10.14
C SER A 318 -20.18 -17.02 -10.92
N ALA A 319 -20.02 -18.34 -10.95
CA ALA A 319 -20.92 -19.25 -11.65
C ALA A 319 -22.28 -19.43 -10.95
#